data_03aca4a770b7382baf6de5823a22c6eb
#
_entry.id   03aca4a770b7382baf6de5823a22c6eb
#
_cell.length_a   1.000
_cell.length_b   1.000
_cell.length_c   1.000
_cell.angle_alpha   90.00
_cell.angle_beta   90.00
_cell.angle_gamma   90.00
#
_symmetry.space_group_name_H-M   'P 1'
#
loop_
_entity.id
_entity.type
_entity.pdbx_description
1 polymer ?
#
loop_
_entity_poly.entity_id
_entity_poly.type
_entity_poly.pdbx_seq_one_letter_code
_entity_poly.pdbx_strand_id
1 'polypeptide(L)'
;MVGRLLGYPAQNPCPYECTKKSPGRKVNVKHPAKVVVAGGGIGGLTATIALRRAGFEVVVFERATELREVGAGLLLAANAQKALAKLGLAEAVARLGTPASAGEIRSWRGHVLASIPAAELEKKIGTSSAAVHRADLQALLVREVEDGTLRLGTEVEAFEQDESGVRVLFADGGQESADILIGADGLRSQVRARLLGPKEPRYAGYTAWRAVVEPNEDLLPWGAGFESWGRGARFGCAHVGRGRVYWFATANAPEGGKDGPPGSPAGAKATLSHLFSGWHRPVVDLVEAAEEDMILRTDIYDREPLGERWGTGRVTLLGDAAHPMTPNLGQGACQAIEDAVVLARCLGERGATAESLRSYERLRSDRVAMVVRRSRRVGSIGQVTNPAICWLRDRALAMIPPKAQLRQLEEVVGYEA
;
A
#
# COMPACT_ATOMS: atom_id res chain seq x y z
N MET A 1 -24.75 -52.57 14.59
CA MET A 1 -23.63 -53.53 14.67
C MET A 1 -22.51 -53.03 13.79
N VAL A 2 -21.35 -52.83 14.42
CA VAL A 2 -19.99 -52.72 13.86
C VAL A 2 -19.74 -51.48 12.98
N GLY A 3 -19.05 -50.44 13.31
CA GLY A 3 -17.98 -50.11 14.24
C GLY A 3 -16.58 -50.60 13.83
N ARG A 4 -15.71 -49.67 13.31
CA ARG A 4 -14.26 -49.62 13.50
C ARG A 4 -13.62 -48.76 12.42
N LEU A 5 -13.08 -47.62 12.83
CA LEU A 5 -11.65 -47.36 13.12
C LEU A 5 -10.78 -47.13 11.88
N LEU A 6 -10.46 -45.87 11.60
CA LEU A 6 -9.17 -45.53 11.01
C LEU A 6 -8.50 -44.51 11.93
N GLY A 7 -7.44 -45.00 12.60
CA GLY A 7 -6.63 -44.23 13.52
C GLY A 7 -5.70 -43.28 12.77
N TYR A 8 -5.57 -42.05 13.28
CA TYR A 8 -4.51 -41.12 12.92
C TYR A 8 -3.25 -41.47 13.74
N PRO A 9 -2.08 -41.52 13.13
CA PRO A 9 -0.83 -41.65 13.86
C PRO A 9 -0.46 -40.33 14.55
N ALA A 10 0.09 -40.49 15.74
CA ALA A 10 0.55 -39.41 16.62
C ALA A 10 1.58 -38.51 15.94
N GLN A 11 1.46 -37.23 16.23
CA GLN A 11 2.35 -36.16 15.79
C GLN A 11 3.77 -36.35 16.36
N ASN A 12 4.76 -36.29 15.48
CA ASN A 12 6.18 -36.14 15.86
C ASN A 12 6.43 -34.75 16.45
N PRO A 13 7.24 -34.61 17.49
CA PRO A 13 7.59 -33.31 18.08
C PRO A 13 8.48 -32.51 17.13
N CYS A 14 8.20 -31.22 17.06
CA CYS A 14 8.89 -30.19 16.32
C CYS A 14 10.38 -30.09 16.73
N PRO A 15 11.36 -30.13 15.80
CA PRO A 15 12.79 -30.10 16.13
C PRO A 15 13.39 -28.69 16.15
N TYR A 16 12.70 -27.71 16.73
CA TYR A 16 13.32 -26.42 17.02
C TYR A 16 13.33 -26.16 18.52
N GLU A 17 14.45 -26.56 19.14
CA GLU A 17 14.80 -26.07 20.47
C GLU A 17 14.92 -24.56 20.43
N CYS A 18 14.06 -23.93 21.22
CA CYS A 18 14.10 -22.51 21.48
C CYS A 18 15.38 -22.21 22.28
N THR A 19 16.45 -21.76 21.64
CA THR A 19 17.66 -21.31 22.30
C THR A 19 17.31 -20.19 23.28
N LYS A 20 17.67 -20.42 24.55
CA LYS A 20 17.45 -19.51 25.68
C LYS A 20 17.90 -18.10 25.33
N LYS A 21 16.95 -17.17 25.35
CA LYS A 21 17.21 -15.73 25.28
C LYS A 21 18.21 -15.35 26.36
N SER A 22 19.33 -14.76 25.95
CA SER A 22 20.20 -14.01 26.85
C SER A 22 19.37 -12.94 27.55
N PRO A 23 19.52 -12.69 28.85
CA PRO A 23 18.75 -11.68 29.54
C PRO A 23 19.16 -10.30 29.01
N GLY A 24 18.35 -9.75 28.12
CA GLY A 24 18.48 -8.37 27.65
C GLY A 24 18.45 -7.44 28.87
N ARG A 25 19.41 -6.53 28.91
CA ARG A 25 19.55 -5.48 29.91
C ARG A 25 18.23 -4.73 30.00
N LYS A 26 17.42 -4.98 31.03
CA LYS A 26 16.20 -4.22 31.32
C LYS A 26 16.60 -2.77 31.57
N VAL A 27 16.40 -1.92 30.60
CA VAL A 27 16.41 -0.47 30.81
C VAL A 27 15.22 -0.16 31.70
N ASN A 28 15.48 0.31 32.88
CA ASN A 28 14.47 0.63 33.88
C ASN A 28 13.86 1.99 33.51
N VAL A 29 12.94 2.00 32.54
CA VAL A 29 12.25 3.22 32.13
C VAL A 29 11.03 3.38 33.02
N LYS A 30 11.01 4.39 33.89
CA LYS A 30 9.91 4.72 34.79
C LYS A 30 8.59 5.01 34.09
N HIS A 31 8.64 5.40 32.78
CA HIS A 31 7.48 5.58 31.89
C HIS A 31 7.85 5.08 30.49
N PRO A 32 6.91 4.47 29.75
CA PRO A 32 7.13 4.13 28.37
C PRO A 32 7.39 5.41 27.54
N ALA A 33 8.35 5.36 26.62
CA ALA A 33 8.63 6.48 25.75
C ALA A 33 7.41 6.77 24.86
N LYS A 34 7.12 8.06 24.67
CA LYS A 34 5.96 8.55 23.93
C LYS A 34 6.31 8.85 22.48
N VAL A 35 5.50 8.30 21.58
CA VAL A 35 5.63 8.50 20.13
C VAL A 35 4.38 9.17 19.59
N VAL A 36 4.55 10.27 18.87
CA VAL A 36 3.50 10.91 18.10
C VAL A 36 3.59 10.44 16.64
N VAL A 37 2.46 10.03 16.08
CA VAL A 37 2.30 9.69 14.65
C VAL A 37 1.40 10.74 14.00
N ALA A 38 1.91 11.43 13.00
CA ALA A 38 1.13 12.35 12.19
C ALA A 38 0.55 11.60 10.98
N GLY A 39 -0.78 11.43 10.95
CA GLY A 39 -1.53 10.75 9.90
C GLY A 39 -2.10 9.38 10.28
N GLY A 40 -3.44 9.26 10.19
CA GLY A 40 -4.25 8.06 10.46
C GLY A 40 -4.50 7.17 9.23
N GLY A 41 -3.62 7.22 8.22
CA GLY A 41 -3.66 6.32 7.07
C GLY A 41 -3.18 4.90 7.41
N ILE A 42 -3.19 4.00 6.41
CA ILE A 42 -2.76 2.59 6.57
C ILE A 42 -1.38 2.49 7.24
N GLY A 43 -0.40 3.30 6.78
CA GLY A 43 0.96 3.28 7.34
C GLY A 43 1.01 3.75 8.79
N GLY A 44 0.35 4.88 9.11
CA GLY A 44 0.34 5.44 10.47
C GLY A 44 -0.37 4.54 11.47
N LEU A 45 -1.54 3.97 11.11
CA LEU A 45 -2.25 3.02 11.97
C LEU A 45 -1.45 1.73 12.17
N THR A 46 -0.81 1.20 11.12
CA THR A 46 0.05 0.01 11.25
C THR A 46 1.26 0.30 12.13
N ALA A 47 1.90 1.47 11.98
CA ALA A 47 3.01 1.89 12.84
C ALA A 47 2.57 2.01 14.30
N THR A 48 1.39 2.57 14.54
CA THR A 48 0.81 2.67 15.88
C THR A 48 0.65 1.31 16.54
N ILE A 49 0.05 0.34 15.83
CA ILE A 49 -0.12 -1.02 16.33
C ILE A 49 1.24 -1.66 16.63
N ALA A 50 2.19 -1.54 15.70
CA ALA A 50 3.52 -2.13 15.83
C ALA A 50 4.29 -1.54 17.03
N LEU A 51 4.28 -0.22 17.19
CA LEU A 51 4.97 0.48 18.26
C LEU A 51 4.35 0.20 19.64
N ARG A 52 3.02 0.17 19.73
CA ARG A 52 2.33 -0.19 20.99
C ARG A 52 2.68 -1.62 21.43
N ARG A 53 2.73 -2.57 20.48
CA ARG A 53 3.19 -3.95 20.75
C ARG A 53 4.67 -4.01 21.15
N ALA A 54 5.46 -3.05 20.72
CA ALA A 54 6.85 -2.90 21.17
C ALA A 54 6.99 -2.18 22.54
N GLY A 55 5.87 -1.75 23.16
CA GLY A 55 5.83 -1.18 24.50
C GLY A 55 5.93 0.33 24.58
N PHE A 56 5.69 1.04 23.48
CA PHE A 56 5.66 2.52 23.45
C PHE A 56 4.26 3.05 23.75
N GLU A 57 4.19 4.22 24.38
CA GLU A 57 2.99 5.05 24.39
C GLU A 57 2.86 5.74 23.03
N VAL A 58 1.71 5.61 22.36
CA VAL A 58 1.53 6.16 20.99
C VAL A 58 0.25 6.97 20.95
N VAL A 59 0.31 8.15 20.33
CA VAL A 59 -0.84 8.98 19.97
C VAL A 59 -0.77 9.29 18.48
N VAL A 60 -1.90 9.14 17.76
CA VAL A 60 -2.03 9.44 16.32
C VAL A 60 -2.91 10.65 16.15
N PHE A 61 -2.45 11.61 15.34
CA PHE A 61 -3.23 12.77 14.93
C PHE A 61 -3.56 12.68 13.44
N GLU A 62 -4.84 12.76 13.11
CA GLU A 62 -5.35 12.73 11.74
C GLU A 62 -6.18 14.00 11.48
N ARG A 63 -5.86 14.70 10.39
CA ARG A 63 -6.53 15.96 10.02
C ARG A 63 -7.99 15.78 9.62
N ALA A 64 -8.35 14.63 9.07
CA ALA A 64 -9.73 14.33 8.71
C ALA A 64 -10.59 14.23 9.98
N THR A 65 -11.77 14.85 9.96
CA THR A 65 -12.76 14.76 11.05
C THR A 65 -13.44 13.40 11.09
N GLU A 66 -13.40 12.66 9.99
CA GLU A 66 -13.92 11.30 9.86
C GLU A 66 -13.05 10.49 8.90
N LEU A 67 -12.94 9.19 9.12
CA LEU A 67 -12.28 8.27 8.20
C LEU A 67 -13.30 7.82 7.15
N ARG A 68 -13.29 8.48 5.99
CA ARG A 68 -14.24 8.21 4.92
C ARG A 68 -13.93 6.89 4.22
N GLU A 69 -15.00 6.18 3.88
CA GLU A 69 -14.92 5.03 2.98
C GLU A 69 -14.61 5.50 1.57
N VAL A 70 -13.32 5.51 1.21
CA VAL A 70 -12.90 5.77 -0.16
C VAL A 70 -12.96 4.47 -0.95
N GLY A 71 -13.84 4.40 -1.95
CA GLY A 71 -14.05 3.24 -2.82
C GLY A 71 -12.81 2.91 -3.65
N ALA A 72 -11.84 2.25 -3.06
CA ALA A 72 -10.61 1.81 -3.73
C ALA A 72 -10.20 0.40 -3.29
N GLY A 73 -9.70 -0.38 -4.23
CA GLY A 73 -9.04 -1.65 -3.93
C GLY A 73 -7.56 -1.44 -3.58
N LEU A 74 -7.04 -2.37 -2.83
CA LEU A 74 -5.66 -2.42 -2.41
C LEU A 74 -5.12 -3.84 -2.55
N LEU A 75 -3.96 -3.99 -3.18
CA LEU A 75 -3.23 -5.25 -3.18
C LEU A 75 -2.37 -5.33 -1.91
N LEU A 76 -2.64 -6.28 -1.05
CA LEU A 76 -1.76 -6.72 0.00
C LEU A 76 -0.92 -7.88 -0.53
N ALA A 77 0.23 -7.54 -1.09
CA ALA A 77 1.17 -8.53 -1.61
C ALA A 77 1.83 -9.32 -0.46
N ALA A 78 2.49 -10.43 -0.79
CA ALA A 78 3.04 -11.37 0.19
C ALA A 78 3.95 -10.71 1.24
N ASN A 79 4.73 -9.70 0.87
CA ASN A 79 5.55 -8.90 1.80
C ASN A 79 4.73 -8.19 2.89
N ALA A 80 3.62 -7.55 2.49
CA ALA A 80 2.72 -6.89 3.43
C ALA A 80 1.97 -7.91 4.30
N GLN A 81 1.54 -9.03 3.72
CA GLN A 81 0.91 -10.13 4.46
C GLN A 81 1.83 -10.69 5.56
N LYS A 82 3.11 -10.94 5.23
CA LYS A 82 4.12 -11.37 6.21
C LYS A 82 4.32 -10.33 7.32
N ALA A 83 4.38 -9.04 6.96
CA ALA A 83 4.52 -7.97 7.93
C ALA A 83 3.30 -7.86 8.86
N LEU A 84 2.08 -7.95 8.32
CA LEU A 84 0.85 -7.98 9.11
C LEU A 84 0.74 -9.24 9.99
N ALA A 85 1.25 -10.38 9.52
CA ALA A 85 1.33 -11.61 10.32
C ALA A 85 2.21 -11.44 11.56
N LYS A 86 3.34 -10.72 11.47
CA LYS A 86 4.17 -10.36 12.64
C LYS A 86 3.42 -9.50 13.66
N LEU A 87 2.41 -8.78 13.21
CA LEU A 87 1.48 -8.02 14.03
C LEU A 87 0.22 -8.83 14.42
N GLY A 88 0.21 -10.17 14.25
CA GLY A 88 -0.93 -11.02 14.59
C GLY A 88 -2.22 -10.72 13.83
N LEU A 89 -2.13 -10.04 12.67
CA LEU A 89 -3.30 -9.59 11.89
C LEU A 89 -3.61 -10.49 10.69
N ALA A 90 -2.83 -11.58 10.49
CA ALA A 90 -2.93 -12.45 9.31
C ALA A 90 -4.36 -12.98 9.07
N GLU A 91 -4.98 -13.57 10.09
CA GLU A 91 -6.33 -14.13 9.98
C GLU A 91 -7.40 -13.06 9.75
N ALA A 92 -7.29 -11.92 10.43
CA ALA A 92 -8.25 -10.83 10.29
C ALA A 92 -8.22 -10.26 8.87
N VAL A 93 -7.02 -10.09 8.30
CA VAL A 93 -6.82 -9.62 6.92
C VAL A 93 -7.28 -10.67 5.90
N ALA A 94 -7.01 -11.96 6.13
CA ALA A 94 -7.46 -13.03 5.25
C ALA A 94 -9.00 -13.08 5.12
N ARG A 95 -9.73 -12.73 6.17
CA ARG A 95 -11.20 -12.63 6.14
C ARG A 95 -11.73 -11.42 5.37
N LEU A 96 -10.94 -10.38 5.19
CA LEU A 96 -11.36 -9.17 4.48
C LEU A 96 -11.21 -9.28 2.97
N GLY A 97 -10.19 -9.99 2.52
CA GLY A 97 -9.75 -9.96 1.13
C GLY A 97 -10.18 -11.18 0.31
N THR A 98 -9.91 -11.07 -0.98
CA THR A 98 -9.96 -12.20 -1.90
C THR A 98 -8.52 -12.61 -2.24
N PRO A 99 -8.13 -13.86 -2.00
CA PRO A 99 -6.83 -14.36 -2.45
C PRO A 99 -6.66 -14.18 -3.96
N ALA A 100 -5.52 -13.68 -4.38
CA ALA A 100 -5.20 -13.56 -5.80
C ALA A 100 -4.86 -14.94 -6.35
N SER A 101 -5.79 -15.58 -7.05
CA SER A 101 -5.62 -16.91 -7.67
C SER A 101 -4.94 -16.83 -9.02
N ALA A 102 -5.17 -15.76 -9.78
CA ALA A 102 -4.58 -15.49 -11.07
C ALA A 102 -4.46 -13.98 -11.30
N GLY A 103 -3.37 -13.57 -11.93
CA GLY A 103 -3.20 -12.22 -12.44
C GLY A 103 -2.72 -12.26 -13.88
N GLU A 104 -3.26 -11.45 -14.73
CA GLU A 104 -2.89 -11.41 -16.15
C GLU A 104 -2.62 -9.98 -16.61
N ILE A 105 -1.63 -9.82 -17.47
CA ILE A 105 -1.49 -8.64 -18.31
C ILE A 105 -2.07 -8.98 -19.66
N ARG A 106 -3.03 -8.21 -20.11
CA ARG A 106 -3.74 -8.39 -21.40
C ARG A 106 -3.49 -7.20 -22.33
N SER A 107 -3.66 -7.42 -23.61
CA SER A 107 -3.83 -6.32 -24.54
C SER A 107 -5.22 -5.70 -24.37
N TRP A 108 -5.45 -4.49 -24.86
CA TRP A 108 -6.78 -3.85 -24.88
C TRP A 108 -7.86 -4.67 -25.62
N ARG A 109 -7.44 -5.65 -26.46
CA ARG A 109 -8.34 -6.61 -27.14
C ARG A 109 -8.59 -7.89 -26.34
N GLY A 110 -8.02 -8.04 -25.14
CA GLY A 110 -8.20 -9.20 -24.27
C GLY A 110 -7.21 -10.34 -24.48
N HIS A 111 -6.25 -10.24 -25.42
CA HIS A 111 -5.23 -11.28 -25.59
C HIS A 111 -4.28 -11.25 -24.39
N VAL A 112 -4.03 -12.40 -23.78
CA VAL A 112 -3.09 -12.53 -22.65
C VAL A 112 -1.66 -12.31 -23.18
N LEU A 113 -0.96 -11.36 -22.58
CA LEU A 113 0.43 -11.01 -22.85
C LEU A 113 1.37 -11.65 -21.82
N ALA A 114 0.94 -11.70 -20.59
CA ALA A 114 1.68 -12.35 -19.50
C ALA A 114 0.72 -12.85 -18.43
N SER A 115 1.08 -13.95 -17.77
CA SER A 115 0.32 -14.51 -16.65
C SER A 115 1.21 -14.52 -15.40
N ILE A 116 0.67 -14.03 -14.28
CA ILE A 116 1.35 -14.07 -13.00
C ILE A 116 1.10 -15.45 -12.38
N PRO A 117 2.14 -16.27 -12.18
CA PRO A 117 1.98 -17.62 -11.61
C PRO A 117 1.78 -17.55 -10.10
N ALA A 118 0.57 -17.12 -9.65
CA ALA A 118 0.27 -16.83 -8.25
C ALA A 118 0.52 -18.04 -7.34
N ALA A 119 0.12 -19.25 -7.75
CA ALA A 119 0.35 -20.46 -6.97
C ALA A 119 1.82 -20.84 -6.83
N GLU A 120 2.63 -20.66 -7.90
CA GLU A 120 4.07 -20.92 -7.83
C GLU A 120 4.77 -19.88 -6.96
N LEU A 121 4.33 -18.61 -7.04
CA LEU A 121 4.83 -17.52 -6.22
C LEU A 121 4.52 -17.77 -4.73
N GLU A 122 3.29 -18.15 -4.42
CA GLU A 122 2.86 -18.51 -3.07
C GLU A 122 3.67 -19.69 -2.51
N LYS A 123 3.83 -20.76 -3.29
CA LYS A 123 4.66 -21.92 -2.90
C LYS A 123 6.09 -21.52 -2.59
N LYS A 124 6.65 -20.56 -3.33
CA LYS A 124 8.03 -20.11 -3.18
C LYS A 124 8.22 -19.16 -2.00
N ILE A 125 7.26 -18.27 -1.79
CA ILE A 125 7.33 -17.21 -0.75
C ILE A 125 6.70 -17.69 0.57
N GLY A 126 5.81 -18.69 0.54
CA GLY A 126 5.10 -19.22 1.70
C GLY A 126 3.87 -18.41 2.12
N THR A 127 3.47 -17.43 1.33
CA THR A 127 2.32 -16.57 1.62
C THR A 127 1.70 -16.06 0.32
N SER A 128 0.36 -16.11 0.23
CA SER A 128 -0.39 -15.56 -0.90
C SER A 128 -0.52 -14.03 -0.82
N SER A 129 -0.78 -13.42 -1.96
CA SER A 129 -1.26 -12.03 -2.02
C SER A 129 -2.78 -12.01 -1.98
N ALA A 130 -3.37 -10.94 -1.45
CA ALA A 130 -4.82 -10.76 -1.45
C ALA A 130 -5.18 -9.32 -1.84
N ALA A 131 -6.27 -9.16 -2.57
CA ALA A 131 -6.84 -7.85 -2.81
C ALA A 131 -7.95 -7.57 -1.79
N VAL A 132 -7.93 -6.39 -1.19
CA VAL A 132 -8.86 -5.97 -0.14
C VAL A 132 -9.48 -4.62 -0.50
N HIS A 133 -10.67 -4.35 0.01
CA HIS A 133 -11.21 -2.99 0.00
C HIS A 133 -10.42 -2.13 1.00
N ARG A 134 -9.95 -0.95 0.56
CA ARG A 134 -9.07 -0.08 1.35
C ARG A 134 -9.71 0.35 2.66
N ALA A 135 -10.99 0.70 2.64
CA ALA A 135 -11.73 1.12 3.83
C ALA A 135 -11.90 -0.03 4.84
N ASP A 136 -12.14 -1.27 4.37
CA ASP A 136 -12.24 -2.43 5.26
C ASP A 136 -10.92 -2.69 6.00
N LEU A 137 -9.77 -2.56 5.30
CA LEU A 137 -8.47 -2.66 5.93
C LEU A 137 -8.24 -1.53 6.94
N GLN A 138 -8.58 -0.29 6.58
CA GLN A 138 -8.44 0.84 7.51
C GLN A 138 -9.32 0.66 8.75
N ALA A 139 -10.57 0.23 8.57
CA ALA A 139 -11.47 -0.06 9.68
C ALA A 139 -10.98 -1.19 10.59
N LEU A 140 -10.34 -2.23 10.00
CA LEU A 140 -9.68 -3.28 10.79
C LEU A 140 -8.56 -2.68 11.63
N LEU A 141 -7.66 -1.89 11.02
CA LEU A 141 -6.53 -1.29 11.73
C LEU A 141 -6.99 -0.34 12.85
N VAL A 142 -8.06 0.42 12.64
CA VAL A 142 -8.65 1.30 13.68
C VAL A 142 -9.15 0.49 14.88
N ARG A 143 -9.78 -0.66 14.65
CA ARG A 143 -10.26 -1.55 15.74
C ARG A 143 -9.13 -2.14 16.56
N GLU A 144 -7.95 -2.29 15.99
CA GLU A 144 -6.75 -2.79 16.67
C GLU A 144 -6.01 -1.69 17.46
N VAL A 145 -6.42 -0.44 17.29
CA VAL A 145 -5.90 0.70 18.04
C VAL A 145 -6.80 0.97 19.24
N GLU A 146 -6.23 1.09 20.44
CA GLU A 146 -6.98 1.39 21.67
C GLU A 146 -7.70 2.73 21.59
N ASP A 147 -8.84 2.79 22.27
CA ASP A 147 -9.64 4.01 22.39
C ASP A 147 -8.80 5.20 22.91
N GLY A 148 -9.02 6.37 22.29
CA GLY A 148 -8.30 7.59 22.64
C GLY A 148 -6.88 7.72 22.04
N THR A 149 -6.34 6.66 21.40
CA THR A 149 -5.04 6.72 20.73
C THR A 149 -5.12 7.50 19.41
N LEU A 150 -6.20 7.34 18.63
CA LEU A 150 -6.45 8.06 17.38
C LEU A 150 -7.28 9.31 17.66
N ARG A 151 -6.74 10.47 17.30
CA ARG A 151 -7.39 11.78 17.44
C ARG A 151 -7.65 12.35 16.04
N LEU A 152 -8.92 12.39 15.66
CA LEU A 152 -9.39 12.94 14.40
C LEU A 152 -9.55 14.46 14.47
N GLY A 153 -9.60 15.13 13.31
CA GLY A 153 -9.79 16.58 13.21
C GLY A 153 -8.59 17.41 13.68
N THR A 154 -7.42 16.78 13.82
CA THR A 154 -6.21 17.46 14.33
C THR A 154 -5.09 17.38 13.30
N GLU A 155 -4.74 18.51 12.70
CA GLU A 155 -3.68 18.60 11.69
C GLU A 155 -2.35 18.98 12.34
N VAL A 156 -1.31 18.19 12.11
CA VAL A 156 0.06 18.53 12.46
C VAL A 156 0.58 19.54 11.45
N GLU A 157 0.84 20.77 11.90
CA GLU A 157 1.33 21.86 11.06
C GLU A 157 2.86 21.98 11.12
N ALA A 158 3.43 21.87 12.33
CA ALA A 158 4.85 22.05 12.54
C ALA A 158 5.37 21.21 13.71
N PHE A 159 6.66 21.24 13.92
CA PHE A 159 7.30 20.70 15.13
C PHE A 159 8.58 21.46 15.46
N GLU A 160 8.94 21.41 16.73
CA GLU A 160 10.23 21.83 17.27
C GLU A 160 10.86 20.65 17.99
N GLN A 161 12.18 20.54 17.99
CA GLN A 161 12.87 19.45 18.69
C GLN A 161 14.19 19.93 19.30
N ASP A 162 14.58 19.27 20.39
CA ASP A 162 15.86 19.43 21.05
C ASP A 162 16.39 18.07 21.53
N GLU A 163 17.39 18.08 22.42
CA GLU A 163 17.95 16.84 22.99
C GLU A 163 16.95 16.08 23.89
N SER A 164 15.97 16.77 24.48
CA SER A 164 15.00 16.23 25.41
C SER A 164 13.81 15.55 24.73
N GLY A 165 13.37 16.08 23.55
CA GLY A 165 12.19 15.57 22.89
C GLY A 165 11.79 16.34 21.63
N VAL A 166 10.56 16.12 21.22
CA VAL A 166 9.90 16.84 20.13
C VAL A 166 8.58 17.42 20.62
N ARG A 167 8.31 18.67 20.27
CA ARG A 167 7.04 19.35 20.47
C ARG A 167 6.35 19.49 19.13
N VAL A 168 5.18 18.86 19.01
CA VAL A 168 4.34 18.87 17.80
C VAL A 168 3.33 19.99 17.95
N LEU A 169 3.17 20.80 16.91
CA LEU A 169 2.30 21.97 16.86
C LEU A 169 1.16 21.68 15.88
N PHE A 170 -0.07 22.01 16.29
CA PHE A 170 -1.27 21.77 15.51
C PHE A 170 -1.80 23.05 14.89
N ALA A 171 -2.52 22.94 13.77
CA ALA A 171 -3.11 24.05 13.05
C ALA A 171 -4.15 24.85 13.89
N ASP A 172 -4.75 24.25 14.90
CA ASP A 172 -5.67 24.90 15.85
C ASP A 172 -4.97 25.64 17.01
N GLY A 173 -3.64 25.67 17.04
CA GLY A 173 -2.82 26.26 18.09
C GLY A 173 -2.53 25.32 19.27
N GLY A 174 -3.07 24.11 19.27
CA GLY A 174 -2.74 23.07 20.24
C GLY A 174 -1.31 22.54 20.06
N GLN A 175 -0.83 21.82 21.07
CA GLN A 175 0.50 21.19 21.03
C GLN A 175 0.54 19.87 21.79
N GLU A 176 1.51 19.01 21.43
CA GLU A 176 1.77 17.73 22.10
C GLU A 176 3.27 17.49 22.20
N SER A 177 3.74 17.01 23.36
CA SER A 177 5.15 16.68 23.60
C SER A 177 5.37 15.18 23.52
N ALA A 178 6.47 14.74 22.89
CA ALA A 178 6.83 13.34 22.74
C ALA A 178 8.34 13.14 22.67
N ASP A 179 8.78 11.90 22.77
CA ASP A 179 10.18 11.53 22.54
C ASP A 179 10.51 11.42 21.05
N ILE A 180 9.53 11.02 20.23
CA ILE A 180 9.68 10.79 18.78
C ILE A 180 8.45 11.31 18.05
N LEU A 181 8.65 11.90 16.86
CA LEU A 181 7.63 12.21 15.87
C LEU A 181 7.83 11.37 14.60
N ILE A 182 6.75 10.73 14.14
CA ILE A 182 6.70 9.98 12.88
C ILE A 182 5.74 10.70 11.93
N GLY A 183 6.26 11.24 10.82
CA GLY A 183 5.46 11.79 9.75
C GLY A 183 4.94 10.68 8.83
N ALA A 184 3.66 10.34 8.95
CA ALA A 184 2.93 9.39 8.12
C ALA A 184 1.74 10.07 7.40
N ASP A 185 1.85 11.37 7.16
CA ASP A 185 0.84 12.32 6.70
C ASP A 185 0.74 12.43 5.17
N GLY A 186 1.28 11.41 4.46
CA GLY A 186 1.02 11.14 3.06
C GLY A 186 1.82 11.99 2.08
N LEU A 187 1.40 11.99 0.81
CA LEU A 187 2.08 12.61 -0.33
C LEU A 187 2.42 14.10 -0.10
N ARG A 188 1.52 14.85 0.53
CA ARG A 188 1.65 16.29 0.82
C ARG A 188 2.00 16.53 2.29
N SER A 189 2.89 15.72 2.83
CA SER A 189 3.33 15.71 4.23
C SER A 189 3.87 17.07 4.67
N GLN A 190 3.30 17.62 5.73
CA GLN A 190 3.78 18.83 6.42
C GLN A 190 5.06 18.53 7.20
N VAL A 191 5.12 17.35 7.84
CA VAL A 191 6.33 16.91 8.56
C VAL A 191 7.52 16.85 7.59
N ARG A 192 7.34 16.29 6.39
CA ARG A 192 8.36 16.29 5.34
C ARG A 192 8.74 17.69 4.90
N ALA A 193 7.76 18.54 4.64
CA ALA A 193 8.02 19.91 4.19
C ALA A 193 8.84 20.70 5.24
N ARG A 194 8.59 20.47 6.53
CA ARG A 194 9.35 21.07 7.61
C ARG A 194 10.77 20.52 7.74
N LEU A 195 10.97 19.21 7.51
CA LEU A 195 12.27 18.56 7.57
C LEU A 195 13.20 18.91 6.40
N LEU A 196 12.67 18.93 5.18
CA LEU A 196 13.44 18.90 3.93
C LEU A 196 13.20 20.14 3.05
N GLY A 197 12.38 21.05 3.51
CA GLY A 197 11.87 22.18 2.73
C GLY A 197 10.69 21.80 1.84
N PRO A 198 9.85 22.79 1.48
CA PRO A 198 8.71 22.57 0.60
C PRO A 198 9.18 22.19 -0.81
N LYS A 199 8.62 21.11 -1.33
CA LYS A 199 8.87 20.65 -2.71
C LYS A 199 7.61 19.97 -3.22
N GLU A 200 7.13 20.38 -4.39
CA GLU A 200 5.95 19.75 -4.99
C GLU A 200 6.22 18.32 -5.45
N PRO A 201 5.23 17.41 -5.34
CA PRO A 201 5.30 16.10 -5.96
C PRO A 201 5.42 16.20 -7.48
N ARG A 202 6.06 15.23 -8.10
CA ARG A 202 6.19 15.14 -9.55
C ARG A 202 4.92 14.53 -10.14
N TYR A 203 4.25 15.22 -11.04
CA TYR A 203 3.17 14.67 -11.83
C TYR A 203 3.72 13.57 -12.77
N ALA A 204 3.04 12.41 -12.82
CA ALA A 204 3.50 11.26 -13.58
C ALA A 204 3.07 11.27 -15.06
N GLY A 205 2.32 12.29 -15.51
CA GLY A 205 1.86 12.44 -16.90
C GLY A 205 0.54 11.71 -17.22
N TYR A 206 -0.13 11.17 -16.21
CA TYR A 206 -1.42 10.48 -16.38
C TYR A 206 -2.30 10.60 -15.14
N THR A 207 -3.60 10.46 -15.36
CA THR A 207 -4.61 10.40 -14.29
C THR A 207 -5.17 9.00 -14.15
N ALA A 208 -5.84 8.73 -13.05
CA ALA A 208 -6.52 7.47 -12.79
C ALA A 208 -7.95 7.70 -12.27
N TRP A 209 -8.87 6.86 -12.73
CA TRP A 209 -10.21 6.69 -12.18
C TRP A 209 -10.27 5.36 -11.45
N ARG A 210 -11.07 5.29 -10.41
CA ARG A 210 -11.24 4.10 -9.58
C ARG A 210 -12.67 4.01 -9.11
N ALA A 211 -13.19 2.79 -9.11
CA ALA A 211 -14.45 2.50 -8.43
C ALA A 211 -14.48 1.08 -7.87
N VAL A 212 -15.44 0.84 -7.00
CA VAL A 212 -15.80 -0.49 -6.52
C VAL A 212 -17.24 -0.72 -6.92
N VAL A 213 -17.49 -1.86 -7.54
CA VAL A 213 -18.82 -2.26 -8.01
C VAL A 213 -19.18 -3.65 -7.45
N GLU A 214 -20.47 -3.92 -7.39
CA GLU A 214 -21.02 -5.25 -7.12
C GLU A 214 -21.51 -5.83 -8.45
N PRO A 215 -20.62 -6.52 -9.21
CA PRO A 215 -20.98 -7.01 -10.53
C PRO A 215 -21.88 -8.22 -10.43
N ASN A 216 -22.63 -8.50 -11.50
CA ASN A 216 -23.21 -9.81 -11.73
C ASN A 216 -22.11 -10.87 -11.74
N GLU A 217 -22.39 -12.06 -11.22
CA GLU A 217 -21.42 -13.16 -11.03
C GLU A 217 -20.66 -13.56 -12.31
N ASP A 218 -21.21 -13.25 -13.49
CA ASP A 218 -20.64 -13.62 -14.78
C ASP A 218 -19.52 -12.69 -15.30
N LEU A 219 -19.29 -11.52 -14.71
CA LEU A 219 -18.36 -10.53 -15.28
C LEU A 219 -16.88 -10.86 -15.03
N LEU A 220 -16.54 -11.44 -13.89
CA LEU A 220 -15.17 -11.78 -13.52
C LEU A 220 -15.15 -13.07 -12.69
N PRO A 221 -14.46 -14.16 -13.10
CA PRO A 221 -14.31 -15.35 -12.30
C PRO A 221 -13.71 -15.02 -10.92
N TRP A 222 -14.19 -15.71 -9.88
CA TRP A 222 -13.75 -15.49 -8.50
C TRP A 222 -12.23 -15.62 -8.35
N GLY A 223 -11.60 -14.64 -7.68
CA GLY A 223 -10.16 -14.59 -7.47
C GLY A 223 -9.34 -14.20 -8.70
N ALA A 224 -9.97 -14.06 -9.87
CA ALA A 224 -9.29 -13.56 -11.06
C ALA A 224 -9.06 -12.05 -10.97
N GLY A 225 -7.96 -11.61 -11.59
CA GLY A 225 -7.64 -10.21 -11.79
C GLY A 225 -6.83 -10.04 -13.06
N PHE A 226 -6.97 -8.92 -13.73
CA PHE A 226 -6.18 -8.61 -14.90
C PHE A 226 -5.89 -7.11 -15.00
N GLU A 227 -4.88 -6.77 -15.78
CA GLU A 227 -4.62 -5.41 -16.23
C GLU A 227 -4.46 -5.42 -17.75
N SER A 228 -5.30 -4.67 -18.45
CA SER A 228 -5.26 -4.53 -19.90
C SER A 228 -4.54 -3.26 -20.30
N TRP A 229 -3.62 -3.36 -21.26
CA TRP A 229 -2.78 -2.29 -21.73
C TRP A 229 -3.15 -1.88 -23.15
N GLY A 230 -3.43 -0.58 -23.30
CA GLY A 230 -3.71 0.07 -24.60
C GLY A 230 -2.63 1.08 -24.99
N ARG A 231 -3.05 2.10 -25.71
CA ARG A 231 -2.21 3.22 -26.15
C ARG A 231 -2.42 4.40 -25.20
N GLY A 232 -1.49 4.59 -24.25
CA GLY A 232 -1.59 5.64 -23.25
C GLY A 232 -2.75 5.48 -22.28
N ALA A 233 -3.37 4.31 -22.23
CA ALA A 233 -4.47 3.96 -21.34
C ALA A 233 -4.32 2.51 -20.86
N ARG A 234 -4.77 2.26 -19.62
CA ARG A 234 -4.77 0.94 -18.98
C ARG A 234 -6.04 0.77 -18.16
N PHE A 235 -6.50 -0.45 -18.04
CA PHE A 235 -7.62 -0.81 -17.19
C PHE A 235 -7.27 -2.08 -16.42
N GLY A 236 -7.50 -2.08 -15.11
CA GLY A 236 -7.28 -3.27 -14.29
C GLY A 236 -8.44 -3.49 -13.32
N CYS A 237 -8.67 -4.75 -12.95
CA CYS A 237 -9.69 -5.11 -11.96
C CYS A 237 -9.27 -6.31 -11.14
N ALA A 238 -9.86 -6.43 -9.94
CA ALA A 238 -9.72 -7.57 -9.04
C ALA A 238 -10.88 -7.62 -8.04
N HIS A 239 -11.21 -8.82 -7.57
CA HIS A 239 -12.12 -8.99 -6.42
C HIS A 239 -11.47 -8.46 -5.14
N VAL A 240 -12.24 -7.71 -4.33
CA VAL A 240 -11.75 -7.09 -3.09
C VAL A 240 -12.52 -7.54 -1.83
N GLY A 241 -13.06 -8.73 -1.88
CA GLY A 241 -13.88 -9.31 -0.80
C GLY A 241 -15.36 -8.92 -0.87
N ARG A 242 -16.19 -9.72 -0.20
CA ARG A 242 -17.66 -9.50 -0.08
C ARG A 242 -18.40 -9.37 -1.42
N GLY A 243 -17.99 -10.10 -2.45
CA GLY A 243 -18.60 -10.03 -3.78
C GLY A 243 -18.26 -8.78 -4.61
N ARG A 244 -17.49 -7.84 -4.05
CA ARG A 244 -17.15 -6.59 -4.73
C ARG A 244 -15.96 -6.75 -5.68
N VAL A 245 -16.01 -6.02 -6.79
CA VAL A 245 -14.91 -5.86 -7.74
C VAL A 245 -14.43 -4.42 -7.73
N TYR A 246 -13.17 -4.25 -7.47
CA TYR A 246 -12.46 -2.99 -7.68
C TYR A 246 -11.93 -2.94 -9.09
N TRP A 247 -12.08 -1.79 -9.74
CA TRP A 247 -11.38 -1.50 -10.97
C TRP A 247 -10.67 -0.15 -10.94
N PHE A 248 -9.64 -0.04 -11.73
CA PHE A 248 -8.98 1.22 -12.03
C PHE A 248 -8.81 1.39 -13.53
N ALA A 249 -8.93 2.61 -13.99
CA ALA A 249 -8.62 3.03 -15.34
C ALA A 249 -7.53 4.10 -15.27
N THR A 250 -6.60 4.13 -16.22
CA THR A 250 -5.62 5.22 -16.34
C THR A 250 -5.57 5.72 -17.77
N ALA A 251 -5.34 7.02 -17.94
CA ALA A 251 -5.08 7.61 -19.25
C ALA A 251 -4.07 8.76 -19.11
N ASN A 252 -3.25 8.94 -20.15
CA ASN A 252 -2.41 10.12 -20.28
C ASN A 252 -3.29 11.36 -20.34
N ALA A 253 -3.01 12.33 -19.46
CA ALA A 253 -3.78 13.56 -19.35
C ALA A 253 -2.88 14.71 -18.90
N PRO A 254 -3.22 15.96 -19.16
CA PRO A 254 -2.58 17.09 -18.51
C PRO A 254 -2.94 17.12 -17.00
N GLU A 255 -2.02 17.64 -16.21
CA GLU A 255 -2.24 17.85 -14.77
C GLU A 255 -3.45 18.76 -14.53
N GLY A 256 -4.28 18.40 -13.53
CA GLY A 256 -5.50 19.14 -13.20
C GLY A 256 -6.61 19.06 -14.26
N GLY A 257 -6.47 18.19 -15.26
CA GLY A 257 -7.49 17.99 -16.29
C GLY A 257 -8.84 17.59 -15.69
N LYS A 258 -9.95 17.90 -16.39
CA LYS A 258 -11.31 17.55 -15.99
C LYS A 258 -11.87 16.48 -16.91
N ASP A 259 -12.91 15.81 -16.45
CA ASP A 259 -13.64 14.84 -17.26
C ASP A 259 -14.50 15.54 -18.33
N GLY A 260 -14.68 14.86 -19.47
CA GLY A 260 -15.41 15.37 -20.61
C GLY A 260 -14.57 16.22 -21.60
N PRO A 261 -15.12 16.50 -22.79
CA PRO A 261 -14.56 17.46 -23.71
C PRO A 261 -14.51 18.86 -23.10
N PRO A 262 -13.60 19.76 -23.51
CA PRO A 262 -13.57 21.13 -23.03
C PRO A 262 -14.93 21.82 -23.21
N GLY A 263 -15.51 22.28 -22.09
CA GLY A 263 -16.82 22.97 -22.08
C GLY A 263 -18.04 22.05 -22.02
N SER A 264 -17.87 20.72 -21.93
CA SER A 264 -18.96 19.77 -21.71
C SER A 264 -19.13 19.42 -20.24
N PRO A 265 -20.34 19.27 -19.71
CA PRO A 265 -20.62 18.74 -18.38
C PRO A 265 -20.53 17.20 -18.32
N ALA A 266 -19.87 16.55 -19.27
CA ALA A 266 -19.75 15.10 -19.28
C ALA A 266 -18.96 14.64 -18.06
N GLY A 267 -19.54 13.72 -17.30
CA GLY A 267 -18.93 13.15 -16.10
C GLY A 267 -17.82 12.13 -16.38
N ALA A 268 -17.29 11.57 -15.32
CA ALA A 268 -16.24 10.56 -15.36
C ALA A 268 -16.67 9.30 -16.15
N LYS A 269 -17.91 8.84 -15.95
CA LYS A 269 -18.45 7.66 -16.65
C LYS A 269 -18.51 7.85 -18.15
N ALA A 270 -18.98 9.00 -18.63
CA ALA A 270 -19.02 9.30 -20.06
C ALA A 270 -17.60 9.38 -20.67
N THR A 271 -16.65 9.98 -19.96
CA THR A 271 -15.24 10.01 -20.34
C THR A 271 -14.67 8.61 -20.47
N LEU A 272 -14.92 7.75 -19.50
CA LEU A 272 -14.43 6.36 -19.48
C LEU A 272 -15.09 5.51 -20.57
N SER A 273 -16.41 5.64 -20.78
CA SER A 273 -17.12 4.92 -21.85
C SER A 273 -16.56 5.28 -23.23
N HIS A 274 -16.17 6.53 -23.44
CA HIS A 274 -15.50 6.95 -24.66
C HIS A 274 -14.07 6.40 -24.78
N LEU A 275 -13.25 6.52 -23.71
CA LEU A 275 -11.86 6.08 -23.70
C LEU A 275 -11.71 4.57 -23.88
N PHE A 276 -12.62 3.79 -23.31
CA PHE A 276 -12.58 2.32 -23.33
C PHE A 276 -13.55 1.71 -24.33
N SER A 277 -14.16 2.52 -25.19
CA SER A 277 -14.98 2.05 -26.30
C SER A 277 -14.18 1.08 -27.18
N GLY A 278 -14.77 -0.10 -27.42
CA GLY A 278 -14.13 -1.17 -28.22
C GLY A 278 -13.06 -1.99 -27.47
N TRP A 279 -12.86 -1.76 -26.16
CA TRP A 279 -12.07 -2.68 -25.36
C TRP A 279 -12.84 -3.97 -25.09
N HIS A 280 -12.11 -5.05 -24.77
CA HIS A 280 -12.72 -6.35 -24.49
C HIS A 280 -13.59 -6.33 -23.23
N ARG A 281 -14.56 -7.22 -23.15
CA ARG A 281 -15.27 -7.50 -21.90
C ARG A 281 -14.33 -8.16 -20.88
N PRO A 282 -14.48 -7.87 -19.55
CA PRO A 282 -15.56 -7.08 -18.91
C PRO A 282 -15.22 -5.59 -18.73
N VAL A 283 -14.25 -4.99 -19.43
CA VAL A 283 -13.84 -3.60 -19.22
C VAL A 283 -15.02 -2.64 -19.35
N VAL A 284 -15.75 -2.72 -20.46
CA VAL A 284 -16.90 -1.83 -20.73
C VAL A 284 -18.00 -2.08 -19.68
N ASP A 285 -18.30 -3.33 -19.40
CA ASP A 285 -19.36 -3.71 -18.46
C ASP A 285 -19.08 -3.19 -17.03
N LEU A 286 -17.80 -3.23 -16.59
CA LEU A 286 -17.41 -2.73 -15.26
C LEU A 286 -17.49 -1.19 -15.17
N VAL A 287 -17.19 -0.49 -16.26
CA VAL A 287 -17.39 0.98 -16.32
C VAL A 287 -18.88 1.31 -16.26
N GLU A 288 -19.72 0.58 -16.98
CA GLU A 288 -21.16 0.77 -17.00
C GLU A 288 -21.82 0.45 -15.66
N ALA A 289 -21.31 -0.53 -14.92
CA ALA A 289 -21.82 -0.91 -13.60
C ALA A 289 -21.52 0.12 -12.49
N ALA A 290 -20.58 1.04 -12.71
CA ALA A 290 -20.23 2.03 -11.70
C ALA A 290 -21.24 3.20 -11.67
N GLU A 291 -21.61 3.64 -10.48
CA GLU A 291 -22.34 4.90 -10.29
C GLU A 291 -21.37 6.09 -10.45
N GLU A 292 -21.87 7.18 -11.07
CA GLU A 292 -21.06 8.36 -11.42
C GLU A 292 -20.35 8.97 -10.21
N ASP A 293 -21.03 9.11 -9.10
CA ASP A 293 -20.54 9.70 -7.84
C ASP A 293 -19.56 8.80 -7.08
N MET A 294 -19.52 7.51 -7.43
CA MET A 294 -18.59 6.53 -6.86
C MET A 294 -17.29 6.44 -7.65
N ILE A 295 -17.18 7.11 -8.79
CA ILE A 295 -15.97 7.13 -9.60
C ILE A 295 -15.02 8.22 -9.10
N LEU A 296 -13.92 7.79 -8.50
CA LEU A 296 -12.89 8.69 -7.99
C LEU A 296 -11.85 8.96 -9.05
N ARG A 297 -11.65 10.22 -9.41
CA ARG A 297 -10.58 10.67 -10.30
C ARG A 297 -9.44 11.29 -9.50
N THR A 298 -8.22 10.87 -9.78
CA THR A 298 -7.02 11.42 -9.14
C THR A 298 -5.85 11.46 -10.12
N ASP A 299 -5.13 12.57 -10.16
CA ASP A 299 -3.86 12.67 -10.86
C ASP A 299 -2.80 11.84 -10.13
N ILE A 300 -1.88 11.25 -10.87
CA ILE A 300 -0.85 10.39 -10.31
C ILE A 300 0.44 11.16 -10.11
N TYR A 301 0.93 11.10 -8.86
CA TYR A 301 2.16 11.76 -8.44
C TYR A 301 3.11 10.76 -7.79
N ASP A 302 4.38 11.10 -7.84
CA ASP A 302 5.45 10.46 -7.06
C ASP A 302 6.50 11.49 -6.64
N ARG A 303 7.54 11.01 -5.96
CA ARG A 303 8.73 11.82 -5.64
C ARG A 303 10.00 11.02 -5.94
N GLU A 304 11.12 11.71 -6.06
CA GLU A 304 12.41 11.03 -6.06
C GLU A 304 12.71 10.43 -4.69
N PRO A 305 13.30 9.22 -4.64
CA PRO A 305 13.74 8.62 -3.39
C PRO A 305 14.68 9.54 -2.61
N LEU A 306 14.51 9.58 -1.29
CA LEU A 306 15.29 10.46 -0.39
C LEU A 306 16.72 9.97 -0.10
N GLY A 307 17.11 8.77 -0.55
CA GLY A 307 18.33 8.13 -0.09
C GLY A 307 18.20 7.65 1.37
N GLU A 308 19.31 7.65 2.12
CA GLU A 308 19.36 7.05 3.46
C GLU A 308 18.82 7.94 4.58
N ARG A 309 18.57 9.22 4.32
CA ARG A 309 18.17 10.16 5.37
C ARG A 309 16.78 10.70 5.14
N TRP A 310 15.81 10.20 5.89
CA TRP A 310 14.40 10.59 5.83
C TRP A 310 14.01 11.59 6.91
N GLY A 311 14.85 11.78 7.91
CA GLY A 311 14.57 12.65 9.02
C GLY A 311 15.82 13.22 9.69
N THR A 312 15.64 13.96 10.76
CA THR A 312 16.71 14.57 11.58
C THR A 312 16.33 14.48 13.05
N GLY A 313 17.32 14.21 13.90
CA GLY A 313 17.10 14.12 15.35
C GLY A 313 16.04 13.09 15.69
N ARG A 314 15.00 13.54 16.37
CA ARG A 314 13.89 12.74 16.90
C ARG A 314 12.69 12.61 15.95
N VAL A 315 12.85 13.01 14.69
CA VAL A 315 11.79 12.99 13.67
C VAL A 315 12.20 12.13 12.50
N THR A 316 11.26 11.29 12.01
CA THR A 316 11.41 10.50 10.78
C THR A 316 10.12 10.47 9.98
N LEU A 317 10.19 9.96 8.74
CA LEU A 317 9.06 9.81 7.83
C LEU A 317 8.73 8.32 7.61
N LEU A 318 7.48 8.05 7.21
CA LEU A 318 6.97 6.71 6.94
C LEU A 318 5.99 6.74 5.76
N GLY A 319 6.00 5.70 4.92
CA GLY A 319 5.06 5.53 3.83
C GLY A 319 5.14 6.66 2.79
N ASP A 320 3.99 7.15 2.31
CA ASP A 320 3.95 8.19 1.26
C ASP A 320 4.54 9.55 1.70
N ALA A 321 4.72 9.81 2.99
CA ALA A 321 5.47 10.97 3.46
C ALA A 321 6.96 10.86 3.12
N ALA A 322 7.52 9.65 3.18
CA ALA A 322 8.92 9.36 2.84
C ALA A 322 9.12 9.08 1.34
N HIS A 323 8.29 8.22 0.76
CA HIS A 323 8.52 7.60 -0.55
C HIS A 323 7.25 7.39 -1.37
N PRO A 324 6.50 8.44 -1.66
CA PRO A 324 5.30 8.31 -2.49
C PRO A 324 5.69 7.77 -3.87
N MET A 325 4.94 6.82 -4.36
CA MET A 325 5.23 6.11 -5.60
C MET A 325 4.00 6.01 -6.50
N THR A 326 4.23 5.89 -7.81
CA THR A 326 3.16 5.56 -8.74
C THR A 326 2.54 4.20 -8.42
N PRO A 327 1.24 3.93 -8.71
CA PRO A 327 0.55 2.72 -8.26
C PRO A 327 0.87 1.45 -9.06
N ASN A 328 1.79 1.52 -10.05
CA ASN A 328 1.99 0.51 -11.08
C ASN A 328 2.45 -0.88 -10.59
N LEU A 329 2.93 -0.99 -9.36
CA LEU A 329 3.29 -2.26 -8.73
C LEU A 329 2.35 -2.63 -7.57
N GLY A 330 1.37 -1.80 -7.23
CA GLY A 330 0.49 -2.03 -6.09
C GLY A 330 1.22 -2.03 -4.74
N GLN A 331 2.38 -1.36 -4.62
CA GLN A 331 3.28 -1.51 -3.47
C GLN A 331 3.22 -0.37 -2.45
N GLY A 332 2.55 0.75 -2.70
CA GLY A 332 2.58 1.90 -1.78
C GLY A 332 2.22 1.54 -0.34
N ALA A 333 1.04 0.97 -0.13
CA ALA A 333 0.62 0.53 1.20
C ALA A 333 1.46 -0.65 1.73
N CYS A 334 1.91 -1.56 0.86
CA CYS A 334 2.79 -2.67 1.28
C CYS A 334 4.09 -2.14 1.87
N GLN A 335 4.71 -1.13 1.25
CA GLN A 335 5.94 -0.52 1.75
C GLN A 335 5.71 0.23 3.06
N ALA A 336 4.58 0.92 3.23
CA ALA A 336 4.23 1.58 4.48
C ALA A 336 4.00 0.57 5.64
N ILE A 337 3.43 -0.59 5.35
CA ILE A 337 3.27 -1.69 6.31
C ILE A 337 4.64 -2.31 6.68
N GLU A 338 5.53 -2.53 5.70
CA GLU A 338 6.91 -2.95 5.97
C GLU A 338 7.64 -1.93 6.85
N ASP A 339 7.53 -0.64 6.53
CA ASP A 339 8.12 0.45 7.30
C ASP A 339 7.72 0.39 8.77
N ALA A 340 6.43 0.22 9.04
CA ALA A 340 5.88 0.17 10.38
C ALA A 340 6.52 -0.95 11.23
N VAL A 341 6.68 -2.13 10.67
CA VAL A 341 7.28 -3.28 11.36
C VAL A 341 8.77 -3.07 11.59
N VAL A 342 9.51 -2.58 10.57
CA VAL A 342 10.95 -2.33 10.69
C VAL A 342 11.23 -1.20 11.70
N LEU A 343 10.43 -0.12 11.66
CA LEU A 343 10.54 0.99 12.59
C LEU A 343 10.33 0.53 14.04
N ALA A 344 9.24 -0.22 14.29
CA ALA A 344 8.94 -0.73 15.63
C ALA A 344 10.02 -1.69 16.14
N ARG A 345 10.61 -2.52 15.27
CA ARG A 345 11.74 -3.36 15.61
C ARG A 345 12.97 -2.53 16.02
N CYS A 346 13.36 -1.53 15.22
CA CYS A 346 14.52 -0.68 15.51
C CYS A 346 14.36 0.07 16.84
N LEU A 347 13.18 0.62 17.10
CA LEU A 347 12.90 1.30 18.36
C LEU A 347 12.82 0.31 19.54
N GLY A 348 12.21 -0.85 19.36
CA GLY A 348 12.11 -1.89 20.40
C GLY A 348 13.46 -2.44 20.84
N GLU A 349 14.42 -2.58 19.90
CA GLU A 349 15.76 -3.07 20.20
C GLU A 349 16.66 -2.05 20.90
N ARG A 350 16.53 -0.75 20.61
CA ARG A 350 17.48 0.30 20.98
C ARG A 350 16.85 1.48 21.72
N GLY A 351 15.53 1.46 21.94
CA GLY A 351 14.76 2.56 22.54
C GLY A 351 14.41 3.68 21.55
N ALA A 352 13.64 4.66 22.03
CA ALA A 352 13.18 5.83 21.29
C ALA A 352 14.32 6.85 21.12
N THR A 353 15.27 6.57 20.24
CA THR A 353 16.46 7.39 20.01
C THR A 353 16.58 7.81 18.56
N ALA A 354 17.31 8.92 18.31
CA ALA A 354 17.63 9.36 16.95
C ALA A 354 18.38 8.27 16.14
N GLU A 355 19.26 7.49 16.80
CA GLU A 355 20.00 6.42 16.14
C GLU A 355 19.10 5.25 15.72
N SER A 356 18.07 4.93 16.50
CA SER A 356 17.05 3.93 16.13
C SER A 356 16.31 4.34 14.85
N LEU A 357 15.97 5.61 14.72
CA LEU A 357 15.34 6.16 13.52
C LEU A 357 16.28 6.09 12.30
N ARG A 358 17.56 6.46 12.46
CA ARG A 358 18.56 6.34 11.38
C ARG A 358 18.78 4.89 10.97
N SER A 359 18.73 3.94 11.93
CA SER A 359 18.82 2.49 11.63
C SER A 359 17.64 2.03 10.77
N TYR A 360 16.42 2.44 11.12
CA TYR A 360 15.22 2.20 10.33
C TYR A 360 15.36 2.72 8.91
N GLU A 361 15.78 3.98 8.75
CA GLU A 361 15.92 4.63 7.44
C GLU A 361 16.94 3.92 6.55
N ARG A 362 18.11 3.55 7.07
CA ARG A 362 19.12 2.78 6.33
C ARG A 362 18.60 1.42 5.86
N LEU A 363 17.83 0.70 6.70
CA LEU A 363 17.26 -0.59 6.36
C LEU A 363 16.20 -0.50 5.26
N ARG A 364 15.54 0.66 5.14
CA ARG A 364 14.42 0.82 4.20
C ARG A 364 14.80 1.52 2.90
N SER A 365 15.79 2.42 2.93
CA SER A 365 16.09 3.33 1.83
C SER A 365 16.31 2.65 0.48
N ASP A 366 17.20 1.68 0.39
CA ASP A 366 17.53 0.99 -0.86
C ASP A 366 16.35 0.17 -1.39
N ARG A 367 15.69 -0.54 -0.47
CA ARG A 367 14.49 -1.33 -0.77
C ARG A 367 13.41 -0.48 -1.41
N VAL A 368 13.06 0.62 -0.75
CA VAL A 368 12.02 1.54 -1.20
C VAL A 368 12.43 2.22 -2.51
N ALA A 369 13.68 2.69 -2.62
CA ALA A 369 14.19 3.31 -3.84
C ALA A 369 14.10 2.37 -5.05
N MET A 370 14.38 1.09 -4.87
CA MET A 370 14.21 0.06 -5.90
C MET A 370 12.75 -0.06 -6.34
N VAL A 371 11.81 -0.14 -5.38
CA VAL A 371 10.37 -0.27 -5.67
C VAL A 371 9.83 0.98 -6.38
N VAL A 372 10.18 2.19 -5.91
CA VAL A 372 9.79 3.47 -6.53
C VAL A 372 10.25 3.53 -7.99
N ARG A 373 11.53 3.23 -8.26
CA ARG A 373 12.08 3.26 -9.62
C ARG A 373 11.45 2.20 -10.54
N ARG A 374 11.20 1.00 -10.02
CA ARG A 374 10.52 -0.06 -10.79
C ARG A 374 9.07 0.32 -11.10
N SER A 375 8.34 0.84 -10.12
CA SER A 375 6.96 1.30 -10.31
C SER A 375 6.88 2.39 -11.40
N ARG A 376 7.79 3.36 -11.35
CA ARG A 376 7.91 4.42 -12.37
C ARG A 376 8.19 3.84 -13.76
N ARG A 377 9.12 2.88 -13.88
CA ARG A 377 9.47 2.21 -15.15
C ARG A 377 8.28 1.45 -15.73
N VAL A 378 7.54 0.70 -14.90
CA VAL A 378 6.33 0.00 -15.36
C VAL A 378 5.29 1.00 -15.87
N GLY A 379 5.09 2.11 -15.17
CA GLY A 379 4.22 3.19 -15.62
C GLY A 379 4.63 3.76 -16.99
N SER A 380 5.91 4.09 -17.16
CA SER A 380 6.42 4.62 -18.43
C SER A 380 6.20 3.66 -19.60
N ILE A 381 6.38 2.36 -19.39
CA ILE A 381 6.13 1.32 -20.40
C ILE A 381 4.62 1.15 -20.66
N GLY A 382 3.81 1.15 -19.61
CA GLY A 382 2.36 0.96 -19.73
C GLY A 382 1.63 2.13 -20.40
N GLN A 383 2.16 3.36 -20.27
CA GLN A 383 1.55 4.60 -20.74
C GLN A 383 2.06 5.06 -22.12
N VAL A 384 2.77 4.21 -22.87
CA VAL A 384 3.22 4.50 -24.23
C VAL A 384 2.03 4.67 -25.17
N THR A 385 2.10 5.68 -26.08
CA THR A 385 1.05 6.01 -27.04
C THR A 385 1.37 5.58 -28.48
N ASN A 386 2.65 5.54 -28.85
CA ASN A 386 3.07 5.20 -30.21
C ASN A 386 2.67 3.76 -30.57
N PRO A 387 1.90 3.55 -31.66
CA PRO A 387 1.38 2.23 -32.03
C PRO A 387 2.45 1.16 -32.24
N ALA A 388 3.57 1.53 -32.89
CA ALA A 388 4.66 0.60 -33.16
C ALA A 388 5.38 0.18 -31.88
N ILE A 389 5.58 1.12 -30.95
CA ILE A 389 6.18 0.84 -29.65
C ILE A 389 5.21 0.00 -28.80
N CYS A 390 3.91 0.26 -28.81
CA CYS A 390 2.91 -0.58 -28.14
C CYS A 390 2.94 -2.01 -28.68
N TRP A 391 2.99 -2.20 -29.99
CA TRP A 391 3.10 -3.52 -30.59
C TRP A 391 4.37 -4.26 -30.15
N LEU A 392 5.52 -3.56 -30.16
CA LEU A 392 6.80 -4.13 -29.72
C LEU A 392 6.76 -4.48 -28.23
N ARG A 393 6.21 -3.60 -27.38
CA ARG A 393 5.99 -3.83 -25.96
C ARG A 393 5.18 -5.11 -25.72
N ASP A 394 4.04 -5.24 -26.40
CA ASP A 394 3.14 -6.38 -26.21
C ASP A 394 3.82 -7.69 -26.64
N ARG A 395 4.59 -7.66 -27.75
CA ARG A 395 5.42 -8.80 -28.18
C ARG A 395 6.50 -9.14 -27.16
N ALA A 396 7.21 -8.14 -26.64
CA ALA A 396 8.25 -8.33 -25.63
C ALA A 396 7.68 -8.94 -24.34
N LEU A 397 6.53 -8.48 -23.87
CA LEU A 397 5.85 -9.05 -22.70
C LEU A 397 5.47 -10.51 -22.92
N ALA A 398 4.90 -10.85 -24.09
CA ALA A 398 4.53 -12.22 -24.43
C ALA A 398 5.72 -13.19 -24.54
N MET A 399 6.93 -12.66 -24.75
CA MET A 399 8.16 -13.46 -24.86
C MET A 399 8.90 -13.66 -23.53
N ILE A 400 8.48 -12.98 -22.43
CA ILE A 400 9.14 -13.13 -21.13
C ILE A 400 8.83 -14.52 -20.57
N PRO A 401 9.85 -15.38 -20.31
CA PRO A 401 9.61 -16.69 -19.76
C PRO A 401 8.97 -16.62 -18.36
N PRO A 402 8.05 -17.54 -18.00
CA PRO A 402 7.38 -17.54 -16.70
C PRO A 402 8.36 -17.52 -15.51
N LYS A 403 9.48 -18.24 -15.60
CA LYS A 403 10.54 -18.22 -14.57
C LYS A 403 11.17 -16.83 -14.36
N ALA A 404 11.33 -16.05 -15.42
CA ALA A 404 11.87 -14.69 -15.33
C ALA A 404 10.85 -13.74 -14.70
N GLN A 405 9.56 -13.88 -15.06
CA GLN A 405 8.46 -13.13 -14.42
C GLN A 405 8.41 -13.43 -12.92
N LEU A 406 8.46 -14.71 -12.53
CA LEU A 406 8.44 -15.14 -11.13
C LEU A 406 9.60 -14.52 -10.34
N ARG A 407 10.83 -14.55 -10.87
CA ARG A 407 11.99 -13.95 -10.23
C ARG A 407 11.86 -12.45 -10.01
N GLN A 408 11.34 -11.73 -11.02
CA GLN A 408 11.12 -10.28 -10.92
C GLN A 408 10.08 -9.93 -9.86
N LEU A 409 9.00 -10.73 -9.76
CA LEU A 409 7.98 -10.57 -8.72
C LEU A 409 8.54 -10.88 -7.33
N GLU A 410 9.30 -11.98 -7.18
CA GLU A 410 9.91 -12.38 -5.91
C GLU A 410 10.79 -11.27 -5.32
N GLU A 411 11.60 -10.59 -6.13
CA GLU A 411 12.41 -9.46 -5.65
C GLU A 411 11.57 -8.32 -5.06
N VAL A 412 10.32 -8.14 -5.54
CA VAL A 412 9.42 -7.10 -5.05
C VAL A 412 8.60 -7.58 -3.85
N VAL A 413 8.02 -8.80 -3.91
CA VAL A 413 7.04 -9.24 -2.92
C VAL A 413 7.56 -10.30 -1.95
N GLY A 414 8.78 -10.77 -2.10
CA GLY A 414 9.40 -11.79 -1.22
C GLY A 414 10.09 -11.25 0.04
N TYR A 415 10.16 -9.92 0.20
CA TYR A 415 10.87 -9.29 1.33
C TYR A 415 10.23 -9.62 2.69
N GLU A 416 11.07 -9.79 3.71
CA GLU A 416 10.69 -9.99 5.10
C GLU A 416 11.15 -8.79 5.95
N ALA A 417 10.17 -8.01 6.46
CA ALA A 417 10.40 -6.82 7.29
C ALA A 417 10.87 -7.16 8.73
#